data_af13478cb35be6e64a1502678ae2c71f
#
_entry.id   af13478cb35be6e64a1502678ae2c71f
#
_cell.length_a   1.000
_cell.length_b   1.000
_cell.length_c   1.000
_cell.angle_alpha   90.00
_cell.angle_beta   90.00
_cell.angle_gamma   90.00
#
_symmetry.space_group_name_H-M   'P 1'
#
loop_
_entity.id
_entity.type
_entity.pdbx_description
1 polymer ?
#
loop_
_entity_poly.entity_id
_entity_poly.type
_entity_poly.pdbx_seq_one_letter_code
_entity_poly.pdbx_strand_id
1 'polypeptide(L)'
;MLILRQKMHAKPDKSDELMAALAEISTPARATEGVISLDIARVLTEPDSFIATAVYEDGAALERQESRPEVHKVMAILPESLAAPLERTIFDASVDPALV
;
A
#
# COMPACT_ATOMS: atom_id res chain seq x y z
N MET A 1 -0.23 -16.38 4.90
CA MET A 1 0.05 -14.95 5.08
C MET A 1 0.51 -14.36 3.76
N LEU A 2 -0.02 -13.20 3.40
CA LEU A 2 0.37 -12.49 2.18
C LEU A 2 1.05 -11.18 2.53
N ILE A 3 2.10 -10.84 1.77
CA ILE A 3 2.77 -9.55 1.86
C ILE A 3 2.61 -8.85 0.53
N LEU A 4 1.97 -7.69 0.56
CA LEU A 4 1.84 -6.82 -0.61
C LEU A 4 2.87 -5.70 -0.50
N ARG A 5 3.67 -5.53 -1.55
CA ARG A 5 4.58 -4.39 -1.67
C ARG A 5 4.23 -3.61 -2.92
N GLN A 6 3.99 -2.33 -2.75
CA GLN A 6 3.75 -1.42 -3.87
C GLN A 6 4.73 -0.27 -3.80
N LYS A 7 5.39 0.03 -4.91
CA LYS A 7 6.20 1.24 -5.04
C LYS A 7 5.57 2.16 -6.06
N MET A 8 5.39 3.41 -5.67
CA MET A 8 4.73 4.44 -6.45
C MET A 8 5.69 5.60 -6.68
N HIS A 9 5.90 5.96 -7.94
CA HIS A 9 6.73 7.10 -8.33
C HIS A 9 5.80 8.22 -8.78
N ALA A 10 5.53 9.17 -7.89
CA ALA A 10 4.61 10.27 -8.18
C ALA A 10 5.29 11.33 -9.06
N LYS A 11 4.47 12.02 -9.85
CA LYS A 11 4.90 13.27 -10.46
C LYS A 11 5.14 14.29 -9.35
N PRO A 12 6.19 15.15 -9.44
CA PRO A 12 6.49 16.09 -8.37
C PRO A 12 5.31 16.99 -7.96
N ASP A 13 4.50 17.43 -8.90
CA ASP A 13 3.33 18.28 -8.66
C ASP A 13 2.12 17.51 -8.11
N LYS A 14 2.18 16.18 -8.08
CA LYS A 14 1.13 15.28 -7.56
C LYS A 14 1.52 14.56 -6.28
N SER A 15 2.76 14.71 -5.84
CA SER A 15 3.30 13.99 -4.69
C SER A 15 2.51 14.24 -3.41
N ASP A 16 2.19 15.50 -3.11
CA ASP A 16 1.45 15.84 -1.89
C ASP A 16 0.00 15.34 -1.93
N GLU A 17 -0.65 15.41 -3.08
CA GLU A 17 -2.02 14.89 -3.26
C GLU A 17 -2.05 13.38 -3.06
N LEU A 18 -1.08 12.66 -3.65
CA LEU A 18 -0.97 11.22 -3.48
C LEU A 18 -0.68 10.84 -2.02
N MET A 19 0.23 11.56 -1.38
CA MET A 19 0.55 11.34 0.03
C MET A 19 -0.68 11.51 0.93
N ALA A 20 -1.47 12.55 0.70
CA ALA A 20 -2.70 12.78 1.47
C ALA A 20 -3.72 11.65 1.28
N ALA A 21 -3.90 11.17 0.05
CA ALA A 21 -4.80 10.06 -0.23
C ALA A 21 -4.32 8.75 0.41
N LEU A 22 -3.02 8.48 0.39
CA LEU A 22 -2.42 7.31 1.04
C LEU A 22 -2.59 7.37 2.56
N ALA A 23 -2.46 8.55 3.16
CA ALA A 23 -2.64 8.73 4.59
C ALA A 23 -4.08 8.38 5.03
N GLU A 24 -5.08 8.65 4.20
CA GLU A 24 -6.48 8.30 4.48
C GLU A 24 -6.73 6.79 4.58
N ILE A 25 -5.88 5.97 3.97
CA ILE A 25 -6.00 4.51 4.02
C ILE A 25 -5.53 3.94 5.37
N SER A 26 -4.56 4.58 5.99
CA SER A 26 -3.82 4.00 7.12
C SER A 26 -4.69 3.66 8.33
N THR A 27 -5.60 4.53 8.75
CA THR A 27 -6.46 4.28 9.91
C THR A 27 -7.53 3.21 9.61
N PRO A 28 -8.30 3.30 8.51
CA PRO A 28 -9.25 2.24 8.16
C PRO A 28 -8.61 0.87 7.94
N ALA A 29 -7.39 0.82 7.39
CA ALA A 29 -6.69 -0.44 7.20
C ALA A 29 -6.47 -1.20 8.50
N ARG A 30 -6.11 -0.50 9.57
CA ARG A 30 -5.89 -1.11 10.89
C ARG A 30 -7.16 -1.72 11.49
N ALA A 31 -8.33 -1.22 11.11
CA ALA A 31 -9.62 -1.72 11.54
C ALA A 31 -10.18 -2.83 10.63
N THR A 32 -9.55 -3.11 9.51
CA THR A 32 -9.99 -4.14 8.57
C THR A 32 -9.55 -5.51 9.06
N GLU A 33 -10.52 -6.42 9.18
CA GLU A 33 -10.25 -7.79 9.64
C GLU A 33 -9.24 -8.50 8.74
N GLY A 34 -8.21 -9.11 9.37
CA GLY A 34 -7.17 -9.86 8.68
C GLY A 34 -6.02 -9.02 8.16
N VAL A 35 -6.07 -7.69 8.28
CA VAL A 35 -4.93 -6.83 8.02
C VAL A 35 -4.03 -6.82 9.23
N ILE A 36 -2.84 -7.39 9.09
CA ILE A 36 -1.86 -7.49 10.19
C ILE A 36 -1.10 -6.18 10.34
N SER A 37 -0.65 -5.62 9.22
CA SER A 37 0.03 -4.32 9.21
C SER A 37 -0.11 -3.64 7.86
N LEU A 38 -0.02 -2.32 7.88
CA LEU A 38 0.14 -1.49 6.70
C LEU A 38 1.08 -0.35 7.06
N ASP A 39 2.19 -0.27 6.35
CA ASP A 39 3.16 0.80 6.49
C ASP A 39 3.34 1.50 5.15
N ILE A 40 3.31 2.82 5.17
CA ILE A 40 3.53 3.65 3.98
C ILE A 40 4.67 4.61 4.32
N ALA A 41 5.68 4.61 3.48
CA ALA A 41 6.87 5.42 3.71
C ALA A 41 7.29 6.15 2.43
N ARG A 42 7.91 7.30 2.62
CA ARG A 42 8.58 8.02 1.54
C ARG A 42 10.01 7.49 1.42
N VAL A 43 10.48 7.30 0.20
CA VAL A 43 11.84 6.84 -0.05
C VAL A 43 12.80 8.01 0.16
N LEU A 44 13.82 7.82 1.01
CA LEU A 44 14.75 8.92 1.38
C LEU A 44 15.50 9.53 0.19
N THR A 45 15.88 8.70 -0.77
CA THR A 45 16.65 9.13 -1.96
C THR A 45 15.78 9.51 -3.15
N GLU A 46 14.45 9.31 -3.03
CA GLU A 46 13.49 9.56 -4.10
C GLU A 46 12.27 10.24 -3.49
N PRO A 47 12.32 11.57 -3.25
CA PRO A 47 11.32 12.26 -2.41
C PRO A 47 9.87 12.21 -2.95
N ASP A 48 9.69 11.93 -4.23
CA ASP A 48 8.35 11.76 -4.82
C ASP A 48 7.93 10.30 -4.92
N SER A 49 8.70 9.39 -4.33
CA SER A 49 8.41 7.95 -4.34
C SER A 49 7.96 7.48 -2.96
N PHE A 50 6.97 6.58 -2.98
CA PHE A 50 6.38 5.99 -1.80
C PHE A 50 6.39 4.47 -1.90
N ILE A 51 6.59 3.82 -0.76
CA ILE A 51 6.46 2.37 -0.65
C ILE A 51 5.37 2.08 0.37
N ALA A 52 4.39 1.27 -0.05
CA ALA A 52 3.39 0.71 0.84
C ALA A 52 3.69 -0.78 1.01
N THR A 53 3.79 -1.23 2.25
CA THR A 53 3.94 -2.65 2.59
C THR A 53 2.79 -3.05 3.49
N ALA A 54 2.01 -4.02 3.06
CA ALA A 54 0.88 -4.53 3.82
C ALA A 54 1.06 -6.03 4.07
N VAL A 55 0.68 -6.46 5.26
CA VAL A 55 0.69 -7.87 5.62
C VAL A 55 -0.74 -8.29 5.94
N TYR A 56 -1.19 -9.36 5.29
CA TYR A 56 -2.54 -9.91 5.42
C TYR A 56 -2.50 -11.35 5.91
N GLU A 57 -3.50 -11.76 6.68
CA GLU A 57 -3.64 -13.14 7.11
C GLU A 57 -3.83 -14.08 5.91
N ASP A 58 -4.60 -13.66 4.92
CA ASP A 58 -4.97 -14.44 3.74
C ASP A 58 -5.45 -13.56 2.58
N GLY A 59 -5.82 -14.19 1.46
CA GLY A 59 -6.33 -13.48 0.28
C GLY A 59 -7.67 -12.80 0.52
N ALA A 60 -8.52 -13.33 1.39
CA ALA A 60 -9.79 -12.71 1.72
C ALA A 60 -9.60 -11.37 2.44
N ALA A 61 -8.59 -11.28 3.31
CA ALA A 61 -8.23 -10.01 3.96
C ALA A 61 -7.72 -8.97 2.96
N LEU A 62 -6.90 -9.40 2.00
CA LEU A 62 -6.46 -8.54 0.90
C LEU A 62 -7.66 -7.99 0.12
N GLU A 63 -8.60 -8.84 -0.25
CA GLU A 63 -9.81 -8.43 -0.98
C GLU A 63 -10.66 -7.45 -0.17
N ARG A 64 -10.82 -7.69 1.13
CA ARG A 64 -11.55 -6.76 2.02
C ARG A 64 -10.91 -5.38 2.05
N GLN A 65 -9.58 -5.33 2.16
CA GLN A 65 -8.85 -4.07 2.17
C GLN A 65 -8.97 -3.35 0.83
N GLU A 66 -8.79 -4.04 -0.28
CA GLU A 66 -8.86 -3.44 -1.62
C GLU A 66 -10.27 -3.01 -2.01
N SER A 67 -11.29 -3.51 -1.34
CA SER A 67 -12.68 -3.12 -1.56
C SER A 67 -13.10 -1.85 -0.81
N ARG A 68 -12.22 -1.31 0.05
CA ARG A 68 -12.55 -0.11 0.82
C ARG A 68 -12.61 1.13 -0.08
N PRO A 69 -13.54 2.06 0.21
CA PRO A 69 -13.66 3.30 -0.58
C PRO A 69 -12.38 4.12 -0.64
N GLU A 70 -11.61 4.17 0.45
CA GLU A 70 -10.36 4.91 0.53
C GLU A 70 -9.32 4.35 -0.45
N VAL A 71 -9.28 3.03 -0.61
CA VAL A 71 -8.39 2.37 -1.57
C VAL A 71 -8.82 2.63 -3.00
N HIS A 72 -10.13 2.55 -3.28
CA HIS A 72 -10.68 2.89 -4.60
C HIS A 72 -10.36 4.33 -4.98
N LYS A 73 -10.42 5.26 -4.04
CA LYS A 73 -10.07 6.66 -4.26
C LYS A 73 -8.61 6.81 -4.70
N VAL A 74 -7.69 6.12 -4.03
CA VAL A 74 -6.27 6.12 -4.43
C VAL A 74 -6.11 5.55 -5.83
N MET A 75 -6.71 4.39 -6.10
CA MET A 75 -6.60 3.75 -7.41
C MET A 75 -7.13 4.64 -8.53
N ALA A 76 -8.16 5.45 -8.26
CA ALA A 76 -8.73 6.36 -9.24
C ALA A 76 -7.79 7.51 -9.62
N ILE A 77 -6.95 7.97 -8.70
CA ILE A 77 -6.03 9.09 -8.96
C ILE A 77 -4.65 8.63 -9.45
N LEU A 78 -4.29 7.35 -9.28
CA LEU A 78 -2.97 6.85 -9.65
C LEU A 78 -2.58 7.14 -11.10
N PRO A 79 -3.44 6.92 -12.12
CA PRO A 79 -3.05 7.14 -13.52
C PRO A 79 -2.55 8.55 -13.80
N GLU A 80 -3.12 9.56 -13.15
CA GLU A 80 -2.74 10.97 -13.32
C GLU A 80 -1.59 11.37 -12.38
N SER A 81 -1.38 10.63 -11.31
CA SER A 81 -0.43 10.97 -10.25
C SER A 81 0.94 10.35 -10.45
N LEU A 82 1.04 9.26 -11.20
CA LEU A 82 2.29 8.51 -11.35
C LEU A 82 3.12 9.00 -12.53
N ALA A 83 4.43 9.13 -12.29
CA ALA A 83 5.43 9.42 -13.31
C ALA A 83 5.96 8.16 -14.00
N ALA A 84 5.72 6.98 -13.40
CA ALA A 84 6.14 5.67 -13.90
C ALA A 84 5.09 4.62 -13.54
N PRO A 85 5.09 3.45 -14.19
CA PRO A 85 4.14 2.38 -13.86
C PRO A 85 4.24 1.95 -12.41
N LEU A 86 3.08 1.62 -11.82
CA LEU A 86 3.02 1.07 -10.46
C LEU A 86 3.79 -0.25 -10.38
N GLU A 87 4.70 -0.36 -9.43
CA GLU A 87 5.39 -1.61 -9.12
C GLU A 87 4.64 -2.31 -8.00
N ARG A 88 4.08 -3.46 -8.28
CA ARG A 88 3.27 -4.22 -7.34
C ARG A 88 3.74 -5.67 -7.29
N THR A 89 4.05 -6.16 -6.09
CA THR A 89 4.45 -7.54 -5.86
C THR A 89 3.68 -8.10 -4.67
N ILE A 90 3.19 -9.33 -4.82
CA ILE A 90 2.53 -10.07 -3.74
C ILE A 90 3.37 -11.31 -3.46
N PHE A 91 3.73 -11.50 -2.19
CA PHE A 91 4.46 -12.67 -1.73
C PHE A 91 3.53 -13.52 -0.87
N ASP A 92 3.52 -14.83 -1.11
CA ASP A 92 2.92 -15.79 -0.20
C ASP A 92 4.01 -16.18 0.81
N ALA A 93 3.79 -15.77 2.05
CA ALA A 93 4.78 -15.92 3.11
C ALA A 93 4.23 -16.77 4.25
N SER A 94 5.10 -17.59 4.83
CA SER A 94 4.81 -18.28 6.07
C SER A 94 5.87 -17.92 7.12
N VAL A 95 5.45 -17.89 8.38
CA VAL A 95 6.38 -17.64 9.47
C VAL A 95 6.91 -18.99 9.96
N ASP A 96 8.24 -19.17 9.94
CA ASP A 96 8.89 -20.31 10.58
C ASP A 96 9.13 -19.94 12.05
N PRO A 97 8.50 -20.63 13.01
CA PRO A 97 8.67 -20.32 14.43
C PRO A 97 10.12 -20.42 14.93
N ALA A 98 10.96 -21.17 14.23
CA ALA A 98 12.38 -21.29 14.56
C ALA A 98 13.19 -20.04 14.22
N LEU A 99 12.64 -19.14 13.41
CA LEU A 99 13.31 -17.93 12.95
C LEU A 99 12.86 -16.66 13.71
N VAL A 100 11.90 -16.77 14.59
CA VAL A 100 11.32 -15.63 15.33
C VAL A 100 11.77 -15.64 16.78
#